data_ace447cca9a21c8892573d100d6c20dc
#
_entry.id   ace447cca9a21c8892573d100d6c20dc
#
_cell.length_a   1.000
_cell.length_b   1.000
_cell.length_c   1.000
_cell.angle_alpha   90.00
_cell.angle_beta   90.00
_cell.angle_gamma   90.00
#
_symmetry.space_group_name_H-M   'P 1'
#
loop_
_entity.id
_entity.type
_entity.pdbx_description
1 polymer ?
#
loop_
_entity_poly.entity_id
_entity_poly.type
_entity_poly.pdbx_seq_one_letter_code
_entity_poly.pdbx_strand_id
1 'polypeptide(L)'
;MKKKYFIILTYLILLFNTNLSSDEENKILKIGLIAPLTGEFAELGNSLLYSSQLALDEIGDKNVFIFPRDAGHNDKEKLNNAIKDIKSKGIKIILGPINNEDFKEVEKFNDLVFISPSNISPKFTDNIISIGVSLESQLISLIDFIKKEKRNKTVIMFPENQYTSLVEQKLKEMNLTNIRTFKYNPNPQVLTGEIETLTNYTQRKNNLKLRKKMFEDKDDEQSTKELERLEQL
;
A
#
# COMPACT_ATOMS: atom_id res chain seq x y z
N MET A 1 -26.34 -72.32 1.59
CA MET A 1 -26.17 -71.19 0.71
C MET A 1 -25.82 -69.86 1.48
N LYS A 2 -26.42 -69.55 2.61
CA LYS A 2 -26.17 -68.33 3.34
C LYS A 2 -24.72 -68.07 3.83
N LYS A 3 -23.95 -69.10 4.21
CA LYS A 3 -22.55 -68.94 4.63
C LYS A 3 -21.58 -68.49 3.52
N LYS A 4 -21.83 -68.86 2.26
CA LYS A 4 -20.96 -68.41 1.14
C LYS A 4 -21.09 -66.90 0.84
N TYR A 5 -22.29 -66.37 0.97
CA TYR A 5 -22.51 -64.94 0.75
C TYR A 5 -21.92 -64.07 1.88
N PHE A 6 -21.89 -64.61 3.09
CA PHE A 6 -21.28 -63.90 4.24
C PHE A 6 -19.75 -63.79 4.07
N ILE A 7 -19.08 -64.85 3.59
CA ILE A 7 -17.64 -64.84 3.34
C ILE A 7 -17.29 -63.90 2.17
N ILE A 8 -18.11 -63.83 1.13
CA ILE A 8 -17.92 -62.89 0.02
C ILE A 8 -18.10 -61.45 0.46
N LEU A 9 -19.09 -61.15 1.32
CA LEU A 9 -19.35 -59.83 1.85
C LEU A 9 -18.21 -59.37 2.77
N THR A 10 -17.65 -60.23 3.62
CA THR A 10 -16.49 -59.91 4.46
C THR A 10 -15.23 -59.68 3.64
N TYR A 11 -15.04 -60.41 2.56
CA TYR A 11 -13.90 -60.18 1.65
C TYR A 11 -14.04 -58.90 0.85
N LEU A 12 -15.26 -58.53 0.48
CA LEU A 12 -15.55 -57.24 -0.17
C LEU A 12 -15.31 -56.05 0.77
N ILE A 13 -15.68 -56.14 2.05
CA ILE A 13 -15.42 -55.09 3.06
C ILE A 13 -13.92 -54.97 3.35
N LEU A 14 -13.15 -56.05 3.31
CA LEU A 14 -11.69 -55.99 3.47
C LEU A 14 -10.97 -55.38 2.26
N LEU A 15 -11.53 -55.46 1.05
CA LEU A 15 -10.98 -54.78 -0.12
C LEU A 15 -11.22 -53.24 -0.14
N PHE A 16 -12.19 -52.77 0.62
CA PHE A 16 -12.45 -51.30 0.77
C PHE A 16 -11.63 -50.62 1.86
N ASN A 17 -10.85 -51.37 2.65
CA ASN A 17 -9.84 -50.78 3.54
C ASN A 17 -8.52 -50.51 2.82
N THR A 18 -8.56 -50.03 1.59
CA THR A 18 -7.42 -49.28 1.07
C THR A 18 -7.38 -48.00 1.85
N ASN A 19 -6.47 -47.91 2.82
CA ASN A 19 -6.06 -46.64 3.39
C ASN A 19 -5.78 -45.70 2.21
N LEU A 20 -6.73 -44.81 1.92
CA LEU A 20 -6.41 -43.55 1.26
C LEU A 20 -5.52 -42.82 2.25
N SER A 21 -4.26 -43.21 2.36
CA SER A 21 -3.23 -42.29 2.74
C SER A 21 -3.27 -41.23 1.67
N SER A 22 -3.98 -40.16 1.93
CA SER A 22 -3.65 -38.87 1.35
C SER A 22 -2.20 -38.64 1.78
N ASP A 23 -1.26 -39.04 0.92
CA ASP A 23 0.05 -38.42 0.96
C ASP A 23 -0.23 -36.91 0.80
N GLU A 24 -0.29 -36.20 1.91
CA GLU A 24 0.02 -34.79 1.94
C GLU A 24 1.46 -34.75 1.43
N GLU A 25 1.62 -34.80 0.10
CA GLU A 25 2.84 -34.36 -0.53
C GLU A 25 3.15 -33.02 0.11
N ASN A 26 4.20 -32.94 0.92
CA ASN A 26 4.75 -31.75 1.50
C ASN A 26 5.13 -30.83 0.34
N LYS A 27 4.12 -30.13 -0.24
CA LYS A 27 4.29 -29.28 -1.41
C LYS A 27 5.11 -28.08 -0.98
N ILE A 28 6.37 -28.10 -1.36
CA ILE A 28 7.27 -26.96 -1.16
C ILE A 28 6.77 -25.80 -2.01
N LEU A 29 6.38 -24.70 -1.35
CA LEU A 29 6.03 -23.45 -2.00
C LEU A 29 7.30 -22.59 -2.13
N LYS A 30 7.70 -22.33 -3.36
CA LYS A 30 8.83 -21.45 -3.68
C LYS A 30 8.28 -20.13 -4.19
N ILE A 31 8.72 -19.03 -3.56
CA ILE A 31 8.33 -17.65 -3.91
C ILE A 31 9.60 -16.91 -4.30
N GLY A 32 9.63 -16.31 -5.49
CA GLY A 32 10.68 -15.38 -5.88
C GLY A 32 10.47 -14.04 -5.18
N LEU A 33 11.53 -13.29 -4.96
CA LEU A 33 11.47 -11.90 -4.53
C LEU A 33 12.41 -11.08 -5.40
N ILE A 34 11.88 -10.07 -6.08
CA ILE A 34 12.66 -9.12 -6.89
C ILE A 34 12.53 -7.72 -6.31
N ALA A 35 13.67 -7.13 -5.97
CA ALA A 35 13.74 -5.82 -5.37
C ALA A 35 15.14 -5.22 -5.60
N PRO A 36 15.32 -3.90 -5.50
CA PRO A 36 16.64 -3.29 -5.48
C PRO A 36 17.35 -3.61 -4.17
N LEU A 37 18.13 -4.70 -4.13
CA LEU A 37 18.84 -5.13 -2.92
C LEU A 37 20.21 -4.47 -2.76
N THR A 38 20.70 -3.77 -3.80
CA THR A 38 21.95 -3.00 -3.82
C THR A 38 21.73 -1.61 -4.40
N GLY A 39 22.65 -0.67 -4.13
CA GLY A 39 22.63 0.71 -4.62
C GLY A 39 21.76 1.64 -3.77
N GLU A 40 21.38 2.77 -4.33
CA GLU A 40 20.69 3.87 -3.64
C GLU A 40 19.36 3.44 -3.00
N PHE A 41 18.63 2.54 -3.64
CA PHE A 41 17.31 2.05 -3.19
C PHE A 41 17.39 0.73 -2.41
N ALA A 42 18.58 0.31 -1.98
CA ALA A 42 18.78 -0.95 -1.27
C ALA A 42 17.98 -1.04 0.05
N GLU A 43 17.81 0.06 0.75
CA GLU A 43 17.05 0.12 1.99
C GLU A 43 15.58 -0.29 1.76
N LEU A 44 14.96 0.22 0.69
CA LEU A 44 13.58 -0.13 0.32
C LEU A 44 13.46 -1.61 -0.06
N GLY A 45 14.40 -2.12 -0.87
CA GLY A 45 14.40 -3.52 -1.28
C GLY A 45 14.62 -4.48 -0.10
N ASN A 46 15.57 -4.15 0.78
CA ASN A 46 15.82 -4.93 1.99
C ASN A 46 14.64 -4.89 2.96
N SER A 47 13.91 -3.78 3.05
CA SER A 47 12.69 -3.68 3.86
C SER A 47 11.62 -4.69 3.39
N LEU A 48 11.44 -4.85 2.07
CA LEU A 48 10.54 -5.87 1.53
C LEU A 48 11.03 -7.28 1.88
N LEU A 49 12.33 -7.55 1.74
CA LEU A 49 12.93 -8.86 2.07
C LEU A 49 12.73 -9.19 3.55
N TYR A 50 13.08 -8.28 4.46
CA TYR A 50 12.95 -8.50 5.91
C TYR A 50 11.49 -8.65 6.33
N SER A 51 10.58 -7.85 5.78
CA SER A 51 9.14 -8.00 6.05
C SER A 51 8.62 -9.37 5.62
N SER A 52 9.10 -9.86 4.47
CA SER A 52 8.73 -11.17 3.96
C SER A 52 9.30 -12.30 4.83
N GLN A 53 10.52 -12.16 5.33
CA GLN A 53 11.12 -13.11 6.27
C GLN A 53 10.37 -13.14 7.61
N LEU A 54 10.04 -11.97 8.14
CA LEU A 54 9.27 -11.86 9.38
C LEU A 54 7.89 -12.52 9.25
N ALA A 55 7.22 -12.33 8.11
CA ALA A 55 5.94 -12.98 7.84
C ALA A 55 6.07 -14.52 7.76
N LEU A 56 7.17 -15.04 7.17
CA LEU A 56 7.44 -16.48 7.17
C LEU A 56 7.67 -17.03 8.57
N ASP A 57 8.41 -16.30 9.39
CA ASP A 57 8.68 -16.69 10.79
C ASP A 57 7.36 -16.73 11.60
N GLU A 58 6.46 -15.78 11.36
CA GLU A 58 5.14 -15.74 12.01
C GLU A 58 4.23 -16.88 11.55
N ILE A 59 4.23 -17.18 10.24
CA ILE A 59 3.46 -18.31 9.68
C ILE A 59 3.99 -19.66 10.18
N GLY A 60 5.30 -19.79 10.34
CA GLY A 60 5.97 -20.98 10.85
C GLY A 60 5.89 -22.21 9.93
N ASP A 61 5.48 -22.03 8.67
CA ASP A 61 5.43 -23.13 7.69
C ASP A 61 6.83 -23.39 7.09
N LYS A 62 7.38 -24.54 7.42
CA LYS A 62 8.71 -24.97 6.95
C LYS A 62 8.77 -25.33 5.45
N ASN A 63 7.63 -25.37 4.78
CA ASN A 63 7.56 -25.69 3.35
C ASN A 63 7.52 -24.47 2.44
N VAL A 64 7.58 -23.24 3.00
CA VAL A 64 7.59 -22.00 2.22
C VAL A 64 9.01 -21.42 2.19
N PHE A 65 9.51 -21.12 1.00
CA PHE A 65 10.86 -20.59 0.80
C PHE A 65 10.82 -19.34 -0.07
N ILE A 66 11.53 -18.29 0.34
CA ILE A 66 11.74 -17.08 -0.45
C ILE A 66 13.10 -17.11 -1.13
N PHE A 67 13.12 -16.79 -2.42
CA PHE A 67 14.30 -16.73 -3.27
C PHE A 67 14.54 -15.27 -3.70
N PRO A 68 15.32 -14.47 -2.94
CA PRO A 68 15.58 -13.08 -3.26
C PRO A 68 16.55 -12.95 -4.43
N ARG A 69 16.28 -11.96 -5.31
CA ARG A 69 17.16 -11.52 -6.39
C ARG A 69 17.18 -10.03 -6.47
N ASP A 70 18.37 -9.50 -6.66
CA ASP A 70 18.57 -8.09 -6.87
C ASP A 70 18.15 -7.70 -8.29
N ALA A 71 17.09 -6.92 -8.38
CA ALA A 71 16.56 -6.43 -9.66
C ALA A 71 17.12 -5.05 -10.05
N GLY A 72 17.93 -4.42 -9.18
CA GLY A 72 18.36 -3.05 -9.36
C GLY A 72 17.21 -2.05 -9.25
N HIS A 73 17.51 -0.79 -9.56
CA HIS A 73 16.51 0.27 -9.71
C HIS A 73 16.66 0.86 -11.12
N ASN A 74 15.57 0.88 -11.89
CA ASN A 74 15.56 1.32 -13.28
C ASN A 74 16.59 0.58 -14.17
N ASP A 75 16.93 -0.65 -13.84
CA ASP A 75 17.87 -1.49 -14.54
C ASP A 75 17.14 -2.68 -15.17
N LYS A 76 16.72 -2.52 -16.42
CA LYS A 76 15.95 -3.54 -17.15
C LYS A 76 16.72 -4.84 -17.37
N GLU A 77 18.02 -4.77 -17.57
CA GLU A 77 18.84 -5.95 -17.79
C GLU A 77 18.94 -6.77 -16.51
N LYS A 78 19.24 -6.12 -15.39
CA LYS A 78 19.33 -6.75 -14.09
C LYS A 78 17.99 -7.35 -13.65
N LEU A 79 16.89 -6.62 -13.86
CA LEU A 79 15.54 -7.10 -13.63
C LEU A 79 15.22 -8.37 -14.43
N ASN A 80 15.47 -8.33 -15.75
CA ASN A 80 15.21 -9.48 -16.62
C ASN A 80 16.06 -10.70 -16.24
N ASN A 81 17.32 -10.50 -15.86
CA ASN A 81 18.21 -11.57 -15.42
C ASN A 81 17.73 -12.18 -14.10
N ALA A 82 17.30 -11.34 -13.14
CA ALA A 82 16.71 -11.78 -11.88
C ALA A 82 15.46 -12.66 -12.10
N ILE A 83 14.55 -12.23 -12.99
CA ILE A 83 13.33 -12.98 -13.30
C ILE A 83 13.67 -14.31 -13.99
N LYS A 84 14.59 -14.32 -14.95
CA LYS A 84 15.02 -15.55 -15.64
C LYS A 84 15.65 -16.56 -14.68
N ASP A 85 16.47 -16.11 -13.73
CA ASP A 85 17.05 -16.99 -12.73
C ASP A 85 15.97 -17.60 -11.81
N ILE A 86 15.01 -16.80 -11.33
CA ILE A 86 13.87 -17.29 -10.53
C ILE A 86 13.07 -18.32 -11.34
N LYS A 87 12.74 -18.01 -12.59
CA LYS A 87 11.99 -18.89 -13.48
C LYS A 87 12.72 -20.22 -13.72
N SER A 88 14.06 -20.20 -13.87
CA SER A 88 14.88 -21.41 -14.05
C SER A 88 14.80 -22.40 -12.89
N LYS A 89 14.41 -21.93 -11.71
CA LYS A 89 14.17 -22.75 -10.50
C LYS A 89 12.75 -23.28 -10.39
N GLY A 90 11.93 -23.11 -11.43
CA GLY A 90 10.54 -23.54 -11.47
C GLY A 90 9.59 -22.69 -10.63
N ILE A 91 10.04 -21.49 -10.20
CA ILE A 91 9.24 -20.58 -9.38
C ILE A 91 8.32 -19.79 -10.30
N LYS A 92 7.04 -19.69 -9.93
CA LYS A 92 6.01 -19.01 -10.73
C LYS A 92 5.39 -17.80 -10.03
N ILE A 93 5.55 -17.66 -8.72
CA ILE A 93 5.03 -16.55 -7.93
C ILE A 93 6.21 -15.71 -7.49
N ILE A 94 6.14 -14.40 -7.75
CA ILE A 94 7.22 -13.46 -7.48
C ILE A 94 6.66 -12.27 -6.70
N LEU A 95 7.23 -11.96 -5.54
CA LEU A 95 7.02 -10.72 -4.82
C LEU A 95 7.84 -9.61 -5.47
N GLY A 96 7.20 -8.50 -5.82
CA GLY A 96 7.78 -7.40 -6.59
C GLY A 96 7.24 -7.37 -8.03
N PRO A 97 7.71 -6.40 -8.85
CA PRO A 97 8.63 -5.33 -8.48
C PRO A 97 8.00 -4.31 -7.54
N ILE A 98 8.85 -3.50 -6.89
CA ILE A 98 8.38 -2.37 -6.06
C ILE A 98 7.99 -1.18 -6.94
N ASN A 99 8.76 -0.94 -8.00
CA ASN A 99 8.53 0.18 -8.92
C ASN A 99 7.47 -0.16 -9.95
N ASN A 100 6.51 0.74 -10.14
CA ASN A 100 5.52 0.64 -11.22
C ASN A 100 6.13 0.81 -12.62
N GLU A 101 7.29 1.45 -12.74
CA GLU A 101 8.01 1.63 -14.01
C GLU A 101 8.48 0.30 -14.60
N ASP A 102 8.73 -0.68 -13.74
CA ASP A 102 9.12 -2.03 -14.11
C ASP A 102 7.96 -2.91 -14.62
N PHE A 103 6.71 -2.48 -14.45
CA PHE A 103 5.53 -3.25 -14.87
C PHE A 103 5.56 -3.64 -16.34
N LYS A 104 5.99 -2.72 -17.24
CA LYS A 104 6.09 -3.00 -18.67
C LYS A 104 7.09 -4.12 -19.01
N GLU A 105 8.09 -4.31 -18.16
CA GLU A 105 9.06 -5.38 -18.34
C GLU A 105 8.53 -6.71 -17.83
N VAL A 106 7.89 -6.72 -16.64
CA VAL A 106 7.37 -7.95 -16.02
C VAL A 106 6.13 -8.49 -16.72
N GLU A 107 5.31 -7.62 -17.35
CA GLU A 107 4.17 -8.02 -18.20
C GLU A 107 4.53 -9.02 -19.30
N LYS A 108 5.77 -8.99 -19.80
CA LYS A 108 6.26 -9.89 -20.84
C LYS A 108 6.36 -11.36 -20.39
N PHE A 109 6.32 -11.62 -19.09
CA PHE A 109 6.44 -12.96 -18.50
C PHE A 109 5.07 -13.50 -18.12
N ASN A 110 4.22 -13.78 -19.10
CA ASN A 110 2.82 -14.20 -18.93
C ASN A 110 2.63 -15.52 -18.17
N ASP A 111 3.68 -16.29 -18.01
CA ASP A 111 3.67 -17.56 -17.27
C ASP A 111 4.07 -17.41 -15.80
N LEU A 112 4.32 -16.18 -15.36
CA LEU A 112 4.64 -15.81 -13.97
C LEU A 112 3.58 -14.89 -13.39
N VAL A 113 3.34 -14.98 -12.10
CA VAL A 113 2.47 -14.08 -11.34
C VAL A 113 3.32 -13.18 -10.45
N PHE A 114 3.15 -11.88 -10.58
CA PHE A 114 3.84 -10.88 -9.79
C PHE A 114 2.90 -10.28 -8.76
N ILE A 115 3.32 -10.25 -7.50
CA ILE A 115 2.62 -9.59 -6.40
C ILE A 115 3.43 -8.36 -6.01
N SER A 116 2.98 -7.20 -6.44
CA SER A 116 3.70 -5.94 -6.28
C SER A 116 3.17 -5.15 -5.08
N PRO A 117 4.05 -4.67 -4.18
CA PRO A 117 3.69 -3.73 -3.13
C PRO A 117 3.53 -2.28 -3.64
N SER A 118 3.60 -2.06 -4.95
CA SER A 118 3.42 -0.73 -5.54
C SER A 118 2.05 -0.14 -5.18
N ASN A 119 2.04 1.16 -4.94
CA ASN A 119 0.82 1.94 -4.74
C ASN A 119 0.13 2.37 -6.05
N ILE A 120 0.68 1.98 -7.18
CA ILE A 120 0.11 2.22 -8.51
C ILE A 120 -0.32 0.87 -9.09
N SER A 121 -1.60 0.75 -9.39
CA SER A 121 -2.12 -0.45 -10.06
C SER A 121 -1.77 -0.41 -11.54
N PRO A 122 -1.28 -1.53 -12.11
CA PRO A 122 -1.07 -1.63 -13.55
C PRO A 122 -2.40 -1.54 -14.28
N LYS A 123 -2.40 -0.94 -15.48
CA LYS A 123 -3.59 -0.92 -16.34
C LYS A 123 -3.60 -2.20 -17.17
N PHE A 124 -4.65 -3.03 -17.01
CA PHE A 124 -4.94 -4.16 -17.88
C PHE A 124 -3.82 -5.21 -17.99
N THR A 125 -3.36 -5.74 -16.87
CA THR A 125 -2.44 -6.87 -16.84
C THR A 125 -3.06 -8.06 -16.11
N ASP A 126 -2.91 -9.26 -16.68
CA ASP A 126 -3.47 -10.48 -16.08
C ASP A 126 -2.50 -11.15 -15.10
N ASN A 127 -1.23 -10.72 -15.10
CA ASN A 127 -0.16 -11.37 -14.36
C ASN A 127 0.46 -10.51 -13.24
N ILE A 128 -0.06 -9.29 -12.99
CA ILE A 128 0.42 -8.42 -11.91
C ILE A 128 -0.72 -8.11 -10.95
N ILE A 129 -0.53 -8.47 -9.69
CA ILE A 129 -1.44 -8.16 -8.59
C ILE A 129 -0.79 -7.07 -7.75
N SER A 130 -1.36 -5.87 -7.75
CA SER A 130 -0.90 -4.78 -6.87
C SER A 130 -1.59 -4.88 -5.51
N ILE A 131 -0.80 -4.99 -4.44
CA ILE A 131 -1.27 -5.07 -3.05
C ILE A 131 -0.97 -3.80 -2.24
N GLY A 132 -0.27 -2.84 -2.85
CA GLY A 132 0.01 -1.56 -2.20
C GLY A 132 -1.24 -0.72 -2.00
N VAL A 133 -1.18 0.18 -1.02
CA VAL A 133 -2.27 1.14 -0.79
C VAL A 133 -2.28 2.16 -1.92
N SER A 134 -3.22 2.00 -2.85
CA SER A 134 -3.30 2.87 -4.04
C SER A 134 -3.70 4.31 -3.67
N LEU A 135 -3.30 5.28 -4.49
CA LEU A 135 -3.72 6.67 -4.35
C LEU A 135 -5.25 6.79 -4.32
N GLU A 136 -5.94 6.03 -5.15
CA GLU A 136 -7.40 6.00 -5.19
C GLU A 136 -8.01 5.54 -3.86
N SER A 137 -7.49 4.45 -3.29
CA SER A 137 -7.92 3.94 -1.98
C SER A 137 -7.68 4.97 -0.86
N GLN A 138 -6.53 5.66 -0.88
CA GLN A 138 -6.23 6.74 0.06
C GLN A 138 -7.21 7.90 -0.07
N LEU A 139 -7.49 8.34 -1.29
CA LEU A 139 -8.43 9.44 -1.55
C LEU A 139 -9.86 9.07 -1.15
N ILE A 140 -10.32 7.85 -1.44
CA ILE A 140 -11.64 7.36 -1.00
C ILE A 140 -11.73 7.41 0.52
N SER A 141 -10.76 6.85 1.23
CA SER A 141 -10.73 6.84 2.69
C SER A 141 -10.74 8.24 3.29
N LEU A 142 -9.96 9.17 2.69
CA LEU A 142 -9.93 10.57 3.11
C LEU A 142 -11.30 11.25 2.91
N ILE A 143 -11.94 11.04 1.78
CA ILE A 143 -13.24 11.62 1.46
C ILE A 143 -14.34 11.08 2.37
N ASP A 144 -14.32 9.78 2.65
CA ASP A 144 -15.28 9.16 3.55
C ASP A 144 -15.12 9.70 4.98
N PHE A 145 -13.87 9.92 5.42
CA PHE A 145 -13.58 10.58 6.69
C PHE A 145 -14.16 12.03 6.71
N ILE A 146 -13.90 12.82 5.66
CA ILE A 146 -14.42 14.20 5.53
C ILE A 146 -15.94 14.22 5.63
N LYS A 147 -16.62 13.30 4.94
CA LYS A 147 -18.08 13.17 4.97
C LYS A 147 -18.58 12.77 6.36
N LYS A 148 -17.97 11.76 6.98
CA LYS A 148 -18.31 11.29 8.33
C LYS A 148 -18.20 12.40 9.37
N GLU A 149 -17.13 13.19 9.30
CA GLU A 149 -16.88 14.33 10.17
C GLU A 149 -17.67 15.59 9.81
N LYS A 150 -18.53 15.53 8.77
CA LYS A 150 -19.36 16.64 8.28
C LYS A 150 -18.56 17.93 8.04
N ARG A 151 -17.34 17.80 7.50
CA ARG A 151 -16.44 18.93 7.22
C ARG A 151 -16.85 19.61 5.91
N ASN A 152 -17.48 20.78 6.00
CA ASN A 152 -18.01 21.51 4.83
C ASN A 152 -16.97 22.43 4.14
N LYS A 153 -15.83 22.65 4.77
CA LYS A 153 -14.76 23.53 4.24
C LYS A 153 -13.44 22.75 4.28
N THR A 154 -13.19 21.98 3.24
CA THR A 154 -11.99 21.15 3.13
C THR A 154 -11.17 21.57 1.93
N VAL A 155 -9.85 21.55 2.08
CA VAL A 155 -8.86 21.70 1.02
C VAL A 155 -8.00 20.45 0.97
N ILE A 156 -7.92 19.82 -0.18
CA ILE A 156 -6.96 18.73 -0.43
C ILE A 156 -5.70 19.36 -1.01
N MET A 157 -4.60 19.21 -0.28
CA MET A 157 -3.29 19.69 -0.70
C MET A 157 -2.46 18.54 -1.25
N PHE A 158 -1.78 18.75 -2.36
CA PHE A 158 -0.85 17.78 -2.93
C PHE A 158 0.33 18.47 -3.59
N PRO A 159 1.53 17.83 -3.60
CA PRO A 159 2.73 18.44 -4.15
C PRO A 159 2.66 18.55 -5.67
N GLU A 160 3.28 19.59 -6.20
CA GLU A 160 3.52 19.74 -7.63
C GLU A 160 4.73 18.88 -8.04
N ASN A 161 4.46 17.70 -8.56
CA ASN A 161 5.46 16.71 -8.99
C ASN A 161 4.91 15.83 -10.12
N GLN A 162 5.63 14.75 -10.45
CA GLN A 162 5.22 13.79 -11.49
C GLN A 162 3.85 13.13 -11.27
N TYR A 163 3.34 13.11 -10.05
CA TYR A 163 2.03 12.53 -9.72
C TYR A 163 0.87 13.54 -9.76
N THR A 164 1.15 14.83 -9.96
CA THR A 164 0.13 15.90 -9.96
C THR A 164 -1.03 15.58 -10.89
N SER A 165 -0.75 15.22 -12.14
CA SER A 165 -1.78 14.91 -13.13
C SER A 165 -2.64 13.70 -12.74
N LEU A 166 -2.04 12.69 -12.12
CA LEU A 166 -2.78 11.50 -11.64
C LEU A 166 -3.73 11.87 -10.51
N VAL A 167 -3.26 12.68 -9.54
CA VAL A 167 -4.09 13.16 -8.43
C VAL A 167 -5.25 13.99 -8.94
N GLU A 168 -5.00 14.96 -9.84
CA GLU A 168 -6.04 15.80 -10.44
C GLU A 168 -7.08 14.99 -11.21
N GLN A 169 -6.64 14.01 -12.00
CA GLN A 169 -7.54 13.13 -12.72
C GLN A 169 -8.44 12.35 -11.75
N LYS A 170 -7.87 11.76 -10.71
CA LYS A 170 -8.64 10.98 -9.73
C LYS A 170 -9.62 11.85 -8.94
N LEU A 171 -9.22 13.03 -8.51
CA LEU A 171 -10.11 13.97 -7.82
C LEU A 171 -11.26 14.43 -8.72
N LYS A 172 -11.02 14.62 -10.02
CA LYS A 172 -12.04 14.94 -11.00
C LYS A 172 -13.02 13.79 -11.22
N GLU A 173 -12.54 12.55 -11.33
CA GLU A 173 -13.35 11.35 -11.45
C GLU A 173 -14.30 11.17 -10.24
N MET A 174 -13.88 11.57 -9.05
CA MET A 174 -14.67 11.50 -7.82
C MET A 174 -15.77 12.56 -7.70
N ASN A 175 -15.81 13.53 -8.59
CA ASN A 175 -16.86 14.55 -8.73
C ASN A 175 -17.22 15.29 -7.41
N LEU A 176 -16.20 15.80 -6.71
CA LEU A 176 -16.34 16.41 -5.38
C LEU A 176 -16.82 17.86 -5.47
N THR A 177 -18.00 18.17 -4.93
CA THR A 177 -18.62 19.49 -5.05
C THR A 177 -18.18 20.51 -4.01
N ASN A 178 -17.73 20.07 -2.84
CA ASN A 178 -17.44 20.96 -1.69
C ASN A 178 -15.97 20.92 -1.22
N ILE A 179 -15.09 20.39 -2.05
CA ILE A 179 -13.67 20.26 -1.73
C ILE A 179 -12.87 21.09 -2.72
N ARG A 180 -12.04 21.99 -2.20
CA ARG A 180 -11.07 22.71 -3.00
C ARG A 180 -9.75 21.95 -3.06
N THR A 181 -9.06 22.07 -4.15
CA THR A 181 -7.72 21.52 -4.33
C THR A 181 -6.68 22.64 -4.31
N PHE A 182 -5.51 22.34 -3.76
CA PHE A 182 -4.38 23.25 -3.74
C PHE A 182 -3.10 22.47 -4.07
N LYS A 183 -2.44 22.87 -5.14
CA LYS A 183 -1.09 22.37 -5.48
C LYS A 183 -0.06 23.23 -4.77
N TYR A 184 0.91 22.60 -4.14
CA TYR A 184 1.98 23.30 -3.45
C TYR A 184 3.35 22.92 -3.99
N ASN A 185 4.28 23.88 -3.93
CA ASN A 185 5.67 23.62 -4.23
C ASN A 185 6.29 22.78 -3.10
N PRO A 186 6.87 21.59 -3.37
CA PRO A 186 7.45 20.74 -2.33
C PRO A 186 8.75 21.31 -1.71
N ASN A 187 9.28 22.42 -2.23
CA ASN A 187 10.43 23.07 -1.64
C ASN A 187 10.06 23.65 -0.24
N PRO A 188 10.70 23.22 0.86
CA PRO A 188 10.38 23.67 2.21
C PRO A 188 10.48 25.18 2.40
N GLN A 189 11.35 25.86 1.66
CA GLN A 189 11.54 27.31 1.74
C GLN A 189 10.31 28.10 1.22
N VAL A 190 9.56 27.52 0.30
CA VAL A 190 8.38 28.14 -0.32
C VAL A 190 7.09 27.67 0.36
N LEU A 191 7.04 26.40 0.74
CA LEU A 191 5.85 25.72 1.27
C LEU A 191 5.21 26.47 2.46
N THR A 192 6.01 26.95 3.39
CA THR A 192 5.51 27.69 4.58
C THR A 192 4.71 28.92 4.15
N GLY A 193 5.25 29.72 3.23
CA GLY A 193 4.59 30.94 2.72
C GLY A 193 3.29 30.62 1.94
N GLU A 194 3.28 29.53 1.18
CA GLU A 194 2.07 29.07 0.47
C GLU A 194 0.97 28.63 1.45
N ILE A 195 1.32 27.88 2.50
CA ILE A 195 0.37 27.47 3.55
C ILE A 195 -0.15 28.68 4.32
N GLU A 196 0.71 29.62 4.69
CA GLU A 196 0.30 30.86 5.37
C GLU A 196 -0.69 31.67 4.53
N THR A 197 -0.45 31.76 3.22
CA THR A 197 -1.34 32.44 2.27
C THR A 197 -2.67 31.71 2.15
N LEU A 198 -2.64 30.39 1.94
CA LEU A 198 -3.84 29.55 1.80
C LEU A 198 -4.76 29.61 3.03
N THR A 199 -4.16 29.64 4.21
CA THR A 199 -4.87 29.63 5.50
C THR A 199 -5.17 31.02 6.03
N ASN A 200 -4.70 32.10 5.38
CA ASN A 200 -4.71 33.45 5.90
C ASN A 200 -4.09 33.54 7.31
N TYR A 201 -3.05 32.75 7.57
CA TYR A 201 -2.47 32.57 8.90
C TYR A 201 -2.06 33.91 9.53
N THR A 202 -1.32 34.75 8.81
CA THR A 202 -0.84 36.03 9.29
C THR A 202 -1.99 36.97 9.69
N GLN A 203 -3.05 37.03 8.88
CA GLN A 203 -4.25 37.80 9.19
C GLN A 203 -4.98 37.25 10.42
N ARG A 204 -5.15 35.94 10.49
CA ARG A 204 -5.78 35.31 11.66
C ARG A 204 -4.99 35.52 12.95
N LYS A 205 -3.67 35.39 12.88
CA LYS A 205 -2.77 35.67 14.01
C LYS A 205 -2.87 37.13 14.50
N ASN A 206 -2.89 38.09 13.57
CA ASN A 206 -3.04 39.49 13.91
C ASN A 206 -4.42 39.77 14.52
N ASN A 207 -5.48 39.22 13.95
CA ASN A 207 -6.84 39.35 14.50
C ASN A 207 -6.93 38.72 15.91
N LEU A 208 -6.29 37.60 16.14
CA LEU A 208 -6.25 36.96 17.47
C LEU A 208 -5.53 37.86 18.50
N LYS A 209 -4.38 38.44 18.11
CA LYS A 209 -3.66 39.38 18.95
C LYS A 209 -4.51 40.61 19.31
N LEU A 210 -5.19 41.19 18.32
CA LEU A 210 -6.07 42.33 18.54
C LEU A 210 -7.23 41.96 19.49
N ARG A 211 -7.83 40.82 19.29
CA ARG A 211 -8.92 40.33 20.18
C ARG A 211 -8.42 40.13 21.62
N LYS A 212 -7.27 39.48 21.81
CA LYS A 212 -6.68 39.30 23.15
C LYS A 212 -6.49 40.67 23.83
N LYS A 213 -5.87 41.60 23.14
CA LYS A 213 -5.66 42.97 23.68
C LYS A 213 -6.96 43.70 24.05
N MET A 214 -8.08 43.41 23.36
CA MET A 214 -9.38 44.01 23.71
C MET A 214 -9.94 43.55 25.06
N PHE A 215 -9.49 42.42 25.58
CA PHE A 215 -9.95 41.83 26.82
C PHE A 215 -8.92 41.90 27.95
N GLU A 216 -7.61 42.04 27.63
CA GLU A 216 -6.51 42.15 28.61
C GLU A 216 -6.69 43.33 29.58
N ASP A 217 -7.25 44.45 29.11
CA ASP A 217 -7.43 45.67 29.89
C ASP A 217 -8.78 45.72 30.63
N LYS A 218 -9.56 44.63 30.62
CA LYS A 218 -10.89 44.55 31.24
C LYS A 218 -10.90 43.65 32.44
N ASP A 219 -11.38 44.14 33.56
CA ASP A 219 -11.39 43.45 34.86
C ASP A 219 -12.77 42.87 35.17
N ASP A 220 -13.42 42.26 34.17
CA ASP A 220 -14.70 41.59 34.33
C ASP A 220 -14.61 40.07 34.04
N GLU A 221 -15.46 39.28 34.70
CA GLU A 221 -15.46 37.81 34.64
C GLU A 221 -15.69 37.30 33.20
N GLN A 222 -16.45 37.99 32.39
CA GLN A 222 -16.76 37.59 31.02
C GLN A 222 -15.54 37.81 30.12
N SER A 223 -14.78 38.86 30.30
CA SER A 223 -13.52 39.16 29.60
C SER A 223 -12.44 38.16 29.96
N THR A 224 -12.33 37.75 31.23
CA THR A 224 -11.42 36.72 31.70
C THR A 224 -11.70 35.36 31.02
N LYS A 225 -12.96 34.92 31.00
CA LYS A 225 -13.35 33.66 30.33
C LYS A 225 -13.10 33.69 28.82
N GLU A 226 -13.32 34.82 28.15
CA GLU A 226 -13.04 34.95 26.73
C GLU A 226 -11.54 34.94 26.45
N LEU A 227 -10.73 35.54 27.33
CA LEU A 227 -9.27 35.51 27.23
C LEU A 227 -8.73 34.08 27.33
N GLU A 228 -9.17 33.34 28.34
CA GLU A 228 -8.82 31.89 28.50
C GLU A 228 -9.19 31.08 27.25
N ARG A 229 -10.37 31.31 26.67
CA ARG A 229 -10.79 30.67 25.44
C ARG A 229 -9.91 31.02 24.24
N LEU A 230 -9.47 32.29 24.14
CA LEU A 230 -8.59 32.73 23.07
C LEU A 230 -7.15 32.28 23.24
N GLU A 231 -6.71 31.88 24.44
CA GLU A 231 -5.40 31.31 24.70
C GLU A 231 -5.30 29.85 24.24
N GLN A 232 -6.42 29.14 24.12
CA GLN A 232 -6.50 27.76 23.65
C GLN A 232 -6.55 27.65 22.11
N LEU A 233 -6.59 28.76 21.37
CA LEU A 233 -6.61 28.83 19.91
C LEU A 233 -5.23 29.10 19.31
#